data_cb8f300d11f3dd11fd1f29129c6d64c5
#
_entry.id   cb8f300d11f3dd11fd1f29129c6d64c5
#
_cell.length_a   1.000
_cell.length_b   1.000
_cell.length_c   1.000
_cell.angle_alpha   90.00
_cell.angle_beta   90.00
_cell.angle_gamma   90.00
#
_symmetry.space_group_name_H-M   'P 1'
#
loop_
_entity.id
_entity.type
_entity.pdbx_description
1 polymer ?
#
loop_
_entity_poly.entity_id
_entity_poly.type
_entity_poly.pdbx_seq_one_letter_code
_entity_poly.pdbx_strand_id
1 'polypeptide(L)'
;MPRRFLTVVALGAVLVLSVLAAPVQAAVPSRAKWLADTRQAMYGSRAWINERTAGGDKGLTVNLDIDNTSLATYYARGRAVPVTLRFVQYAASKHVRVVFNTGRNQKGLAGAVRELRRAGYPVGGICGRRTGESLTSSKQRCRREFVAKGYTIIANVGNRSTDFVGKDYERAFKLPNYGNRLG
;
A
#
# COMPACT_ATOMS: atom_id res chain seq x y z
N MET A 1 61.22 -2.45 66.81
CA MET A 1 60.56 -3.38 65.86
C MET A 1 59.25 -2.76 65.43
N PRO A 2 59.12 -2.31 64.14
CA PRO A 2 57.87 -1.72 63.68
C PRO A 2 56.92 -2.81 63.11
N ARG A 3 55.70 -2.84 63.56
CA ARG A 3 54.61 -3.68 63.03
C ARG A 3 54.11 -3.12 61.71
N ARG A 4 54.18 -3.92 60.64
CA ARG A 4 53.60 -3.59 59.33
C ARG A 4 52.14 -4.06 59.34
N PHE A 5 51.18 -3.14 59.16
CA PHE A 5 49.76 -3.42 58.86
C PHE A 5 49.62 -3.64 57.34
N LEU A 6 49.17 -4.85 57.00
CA LEU A 6 48.72 -5.14 55.62
C LEU A 6 47.27 -4.69 55.46
N THR A 7 47.05 -3.73 54.59
CA THR A 7 45.70 -3.32 54.20
C THR A 7 45.29 -4.18 53.00
N VAL A 8 44.27 -5.04 53.20
CA VAL A 8 43.68 -5.83 52.10
C VAL A 8 42.59 -4.97 51.44
N VAL A 9 42.81 -4.58 50.21
CA VAL A 9 41.80 -3.90 49.38
C VAL A 9 41.00 -4.97 48.66
N ALA A 10 39.75 -5.14 49.03
CA ALA A 10 38.79 -6.01 48.33
C ALA A 10 38.21 -5.27 47.13
N LEU A 11 38.60 -5.69 45.92
CA LEU A 11 38.01 -5.20 44.65
C LEU A 11 36.66 -5.93 44.43
N GLY A 12 35.54 -5.24 44.70
CA GLY A 12 34.19 -5.71 44.35
C GLY A 12 33.93 -5.56 42.87
N ALA A 13 33.87 -6.64 42.10
CA ALA A 13 33.44 -6.63 40.72
C ALA A 13 31.93 -6.48 40.62
N VAL A 14 31.42 -5.34 40.17
CA VAL A 14 30.00 -5.12 39.84
C VAL A 14 29.69 -5.71 38.48
N LEU A 15 28.99 -6.83 38.44
CA LEU A 15 28.52 -7.45 37.21
C LEU A 15 27.27 -6.69 36.73
N VAL A 16 27.43 -5.84 35.71
CA VAL A 16 26.28 -5.17 35.05
C VAL A 16 25.66 -6.15 34.06
N LEU A 17 24.54 -6.78 34.41
CA LEU A 17 23.74 -7.59 33.50
C LEU A 17 23.02 -6.64 32.54
N SER A 18 23.53 -6.50 31.32
CA SER A 18 22.84 -5.83 30.22
C SER A 18 21.73 -6.74 29.72
N VAL A 19 20.49 -6.46 30.11
CA VAL A 19 19.31 -7.11 29.54
C VAL A 19 19.11 -6.57 28.13
N LEU A 20 19.53 -7.33 27.12
CA LEU A 20 19.21 -7.07 25.71
C LEU A 20 17.71 -7.31 25.53
N ALA A 21 16.91 -6.24 25.59
CA ALA A 21 15.51 -6.29 25.20
C ALA A 21 15.44 -6.64 23.70
N ALA A 22 15.01 -7.86 23.40
CA ALA A 22 14.71 -8.26 22.02
C ALA A 22 13.65 -7.30 21.45
N PRO A 23 13.78 -6.83 20.19
CA PRO A 23 12.80 -5.96 19.58
C PRO A 23 11.45 -6.70 19.54
N VAL A 24 10.47 -6.21 20.30
CA VAL A 24 9.09 -6.70 20.24
C VAL A 24 8.58 -6.38 18.84
N GLN A 25 8.49 -7.39 17.99
CA GLN A 25 7.93 -7.26 16.66
C GLN A 25 6.44 -6.94 16.81
N ALA A 26 6.08 -5.67 16.63
CA ALA A 26 4.72 -5.21 16.81
C ALA A 26 3.75 -6.06 15.97
N ALA A 27 2.73 -6.64 16.57
CA ALA A 27 1.73 -7.47 15.92
C ALA A 27 1.02 -6.72 14.79
N VAL A 28 0.54 -7.45 13.76
CA VAL A 28 -0.34 -6.86 12.73
C VAL A 28 -1.60 -6.35 13.45
N PRO A 29 -2.00 -5.09 13.24
CA PRO A 29 -3.15 -4.53 13.95
C PRO A 29 -4.45 -5.22 13.58
N SER A 30 -5.49 -5.01 14.40
CA SER A 30 -6.83 -5.54 14.10
C SER A 30 -7.37 -5.01 12.78
N ARG A 31 -8.32 -5.73 12.19
CA ARG A 31 -9.04 -5.27 10.98
C ARG A 31 -9.68 -3.89 11.16
N ALA A 32 -10.25 -3.62 12.34
CA ALA A 32 -10.87 -2.33 12.64
C ALA A 32 -9.84 -1.18 12.61
N LYS A 33 -8.69 -1.38 13.22
CA LYS A 33 -7.57 -0.41 13.19
C LYS A 33 -7.08 -0.20 11.77
N TRP A 34 -6.83 -1.27 11.01
CA TRP A 34 -6.41 -1.16 9.61
C TRP A 34 -7.41 -0.38 8.75
N LEU A 35 -8.72 -0.61 8.91
CA LEU A 35 -9.75 0.15 8.18
C LEU A 35 -9.77 1.63 8.59
N ALA A 36 -9.50 1.95 9.87
CA ALA A 36 -9.38 3.33 10.33
C ALA A 36 -8.16 4.02 9.70
N ASP A 37 -7.00 3.37 9.72
CA ASP A 37 -5.76 3.89 9.14
C ASP A 37 -5.90 4.05 7.60
N THR A 38 -6.58 3.12 6.94
CA THR A 38 -6.87 3.21 5.51
C THR A 38 -7.77 4.40 5.19
N ARG A 39 -8.78 4.70 6.02
CA ARG A 39 -9.61 5.90 5.86
C ARG A 39 -8.78 7.17 6.00
N GLN A 40 -7.88 7.21 6.98
CA GLN A 40 -6.98 8.35 7.19
C GLN A 40 -6.04 8.55 5.99
N ALA A 41 -5.47 7.47 5.45
CA ALA A 41 -4.60 7.52 4.28
C ALA A 41 -5.32 8.02 3.01
N MET A 42 -6.63 7.83 2.91
CA MET A 42 -7.47 8.29 1.80
C MET A 42 -8.10 9.68 2.04
N TYR A 43 -7.71 10.35 3.13
CA TYR A 43 -8.22 11.70 3.42
C TYR A 43 -7.91 12.67 2.27
N GLY A 44 -8.86 13.51 1.90
CA GLY A 44 -8.72 14.47 0.80
C GLY A 44 -8.83 13.87 -0.61
N SER A 45 -8.97 12.54 -0.76
CA SER A 45 -9.03 11.91 -2.08
C SER A 45 -10.24 12.36 -2.93
N ARG A 46 -11.40 12.60 -2.34
CA ARG A 46 -12.57 13.11 -3.06
C ARG A 46 -12.41 14.58 -3.48
N ALA A 47 -11.83 15.41 -2.61
CA ALA A 47 -11.53 16.81 -2.95
C ALA A 47 -10.57 16.86 -4.15
N TRP A 48 -9.55 16.00 -4.16
CA TRP A 48 -8.63 15.87 -5.29
C TRP A 48 -9.33 15.49 -6.60
N ILE A 49 -10.26 14.52 -6.58
CA ILE A 49 -11.06 14.18 -7.78
C ILE A 49 -11.86 15.40 -8.27
N ASN A 50 -12.50 16.16 -7.35
CA ASN A 50 -13.25 17.35 -7.73
C ASN A 50 -12.34 18.41 -8.41
N GLU A 51 -11.18 18.67 -7.81
CA GLU A 51 -10.19 19.60 -8.35
C GLU A 51 -9.77 19.20 -9.76
N ARG A 52 -9.38 17.92 -9.95
CA ARG A 52 -8.88 17.42 -11.25
C ARG A 52 -9.95 17.28 -12.33
N THR A 53 -11.22 17.19 -11.94
CA THR A 53 -12.33 17.07 -12.92
C THR A 53 -13.00 18.41 -13.24
N ALA A 54 -12.65 19.50 -12.53
CA ALA A 54 -13.27 20.83 -12.74
C ALA A 54 -12.97 21.42 -14.12
N GLY A 55 -11.81 21.13 -14.71
CA GLY A 55 -11.40 21.64 -16.03
C GLY A 55 -11.97 20.88 -17.23
N GLY A 56 -12.71 19.78 -17.01
CA GLY A 56 -13.28 18.98 -18.10
C GLY A 56 -12.24 18.15 -18.87
N ASP A 57 -11.04 17.95 -18.32
CA ASP A 57 -9.96 17.17 -18.94
C ASP A 57 -10.44 15.74 -19.27
N LYS A 58 -10.01 15.24 -20.44
CA LYS A 58 -10.31 13.88 -20.88
C LYS A 58 -9.20 12.89 -20.49
N GLY A 59 -9.53 11.60 -20.45
CA GLY A 59 -8.54 10.55 -20.17
C GLY A 59 -8.13 10.44 -18.70
N LEU A 60 -8.75 11.21 -17.80
CA LEU A 60 -8.46 11.15 -16.37
C LEU A 60 -8.71 9.75 -15.80
N THR A 61 -7.75 9.25 -15.04
CA THR A 61 -7.72 7.86 -14.61
C THR A 61 -7.22 7.77 -13.17
N VAL A 62 -7.83 6.90 -12.36
CA VAL A 62 -7.29 6.47 -11.07
C VAL A 62 -6.75 5.06 -11.19
N ASN A 63 -5.54 4.84 -10.69
CA ASN A 63 -4.84 3.55 -10.69
C ASN A 63 -4.77 2.98 -9.28
N LEU A 64 -5.17 1.74 -9.09
CA LEU A 64 -5.17 1.07 -7.80
C LEU A 64 -4.42 -0.27 -7.85
N ASP A 65 -3.70 -0.58 -6.78
CA ASP A 65 -3.33 -1.96 -6.49
C ASP A 65 -4.55 -2.78 -6.03
N ILE A 66 -4.43 -4.10 -6.01
CA ILE A 66 -5.54 -5.00 -5.65
C ILE A 66 -5.43 -5.45 -4.20
N ASP A 67 -4.38 -6.18 -3.84
CA ASP A 67 -4.29 -6.90 -2.57
C ASP A 67 -4.04 -5.94 -1.39
N ASN A 68 -4.93 -5.97 -0.40
CA ASN A 68 -4.96 -5.05 0.75
C ASN A 68 -5.02 -3.55 0.39
N THR A 69 -5.43 -3.27 -0.84
CA THR A 69 -5.70 -1.93 -1.39
C THR A 69 -7.15 -1.82 -1.85
N SER A 70 -7.53 -2.59 -2.85
CA SER A 70 -8.93 -2.69 -3.33
C SER A 70 -9.66 -3.83 -2.64
N LEU A 71 -9.03 -4.98 -2.52
CA LEU A 71 -9.57 -6.16 -1.83
C LEU A 71 -8.86 -6.34 -0.49
N ALA A 72 -9.62 -6.64 0.57
CA ALA A 72 -9.12 -6.88 1.91
C ALA A 72 -8.50 -8.28 2.05
N THR A 73 -7.54 -8.62 1.19
CA THR A 73 -7.03 -9.99 0.99
C THR A 73 -6.54 -10.63 2.27
N TYR A 74 -5.88 -9.88 3.15
CA TYR A 74 -5.38 -10.37 4.44
C TYR A 74 -6.51 -10.60 5.46
N TYR A 75 -7.43 -9.64 5.62
CA TYR A 75 -8.44 -9.67 6.68
C TYR A 75 -9.78 -10.29 6.28
N ALA A 76 -10.15 -10.23 5.01
CA ALA A 76 -11.43 -10.68 4.49
C ALA A 76 -11.34 -10.91 2.98
N ARG A 77 -10.75 -12.04 2.58
CA ARG A 77 -10.51 -12.38 1.17
C ARG A 77 -11.76 -12.19 0.32
N GLY A 78 -11.60 -11.55 -0.84
CA GLY A 78 -12.68 -11.27 -1.79
C GLY A 78 -13.60 -10.09 -1.40
N ARG A 79 -13.45 -9.52 -0.21
CA ARG A 79 -14.25 -8.36 0.22
C ARG A 79 -13.57 -7.06 -0.16
N ALA A 80 -14.36 -6.08 -0.58
CA ALA A 80 -13.86 -4.74 -0.86
C ALA A 80 -13.28 -4.06 0.39
N VAL A 81 -12.27 -3.22 0.19
CA VAL A 81 -11.86 -2.20 1.17
C VAL A 81 -12.84 -1.03 1.04
N PRO A 82 -13.66 -0.72 2.06
CA PRO A 82 -14.81 0.17 1.87
C PRO A 82 -14.46 1.59 1.42
N VAL A 83 -13.34 2.15 1.88
CA VAL A 83 -12.96 3.52 1.53
C VAL A 83 -12.47 3.62 0.09
N THR A 84 -11.68 2.66 -0.39
CA THR A 84 -11.20 2.65 -1.77
C THR A 84 -12.32 2.33 -2.76
N LEU A 85 -13.28 1.47 -2.37
CA LEU A 85 -14.48 1.24 -3.17
C LEU A 85 -15.28 2.54 -3.35
N ARG A 86 -15.61 3.24 -2.25
CA ARG A 86 -16.32 4.53 -2.34
C ARG A 86 -15.55 5.59 -3.14
N PHE A 87 -14.22 5.60 -3.02
CA PHE A 87 -13.38 6.50 -3.81
C PHE A 87 -13.51 6.25 -5.31
N VAL A 88 -13.39 4.99 -5.76
CA VAL A 88 -13.47 4.70 -7.20
C VAL A 88 -14.89 4.84 -7.76
N GLN A 89 -15.92 4.54 -6.97
CA GLN A 89 -17.32 4.78 -7.36
C GLN A 89 -17.55 6.29 -7.55
N TYR A 90 -17.02 7.12 -6.65
CA TYR A 90 -17.06 8.57 -6.79
C TYR A 90 -16.26 9.04 -8.02
N ALA A 91 -15.05 8.55 -8.24
CA ALA A 91 -14.25 8.88 -9.42
C ALA A 91 -15.00 8.50 -10.71
N ALA A 92 -15.60 7.30 -10.76
CA ALA A 92 -16.38 6.84 -11.90
C ALA A 92 -17.64 7.72 -12.16
N SER A 93 -18.31 8.21 -11.11
CA SER A 93 -19.44 9.15 -11.26
C SER A 93 -19.03 10.52 -11.82
N LYS A 94 -17.74 10.83 -11.79
CA LYS A 94 -17.11 12.00 -12.43
C LYS A 94 -16.44 11.66 -13.77
N HIS A 95 -16.82 10.56 -14.40
CA HIS A 95 -16.26 10.06 -15.66
C HIS A 95 -14.76 9.76 -15.63
N VAL A 96 -14.15 9.63 -14.44
CA VAL A 96 -12.76 9.21 -14.27
C VAL A 96 -12.67 7.68 -14.41
N ARG A 97 -11.79 7.23 -15.30
CA ARG A 97 -11.55 5.80 -15.53
C ARG A 97 -10.89 5.15 -14.30
N VAL A 98 -11.26 3.91 -14.02
CA VAL A 98 -10.66 3.14 -12.94
C VAL A 98 -9.86 1.98 -13.53
N VAL A 99 -8.56 1.95 -13.26
CA VAL A 99 -7.67 0.87 -13.70
C VAL A 99 -6.94 0.23 -12.52
N PHE A 100 -6.51 -1.00 -12.71
CA PHE A 100 -5.83 -1.79 -11.68
C PHE A 100 -4.44 -2.20 -12.14
N ASN A 101 -3.47 -2.07 -11.23
CA ASN A 101 -2.08 -2.43 -11.44
C ASN A 101 -1.62 -3.35 -10.30
N THR A 102 -1.51 -4.65 -10.58
CA THR A 102 -1.34 -5.66 -9.54
C THR A 102 -0.06 -6.47 -9.68
N GLY A 103 0.48 -6.93 -8.55
CA GLY A 103 1.56 -7.92 -8.52
C GLY A 103 1.12 -9.34 -8.92
N ARG A 104 -0.18 -9.59 -9.06
CA ARG A 104 -0.71 -10.87 -9.53
C ARG A 104 -0.25 -11.14 -10.96
N ASN A 105 -0.08 -12.43 -11.31
CA ASN A 105 0.41 -12.81 -12.63
C ASN A 105 -0.53 -12.37 -13.76
N GLN A 106 0.04 -11.83 -14.84
CA GLN A 106 -0.69 -11.36 -16.03
C GLN A 106 -1.61 -12.44 -16.63
N LYS A 107 -1.21 -13.70 -16.60
CA LYS A 107 -1.99 -14.83 -17.15
C LYS A 107 -3.27 -15.12 -16.33
N GLY A 108 -3.33 -14.73 -15.05
CA GLY A 108 -4.46 -15.00 -14.14
C GLY A 108 -5.46 -13.84 -13.98
N LEU A 109 -5.33 -12.76 -14.74
CA LEU A 109 -6.09 -11.53 -14.51
C LEU A 109 -7.60 -11.65 -14.72
N ALA A 110 -8.07 -12.59 -15.54
CA ALA A 110 -9.51 -12.83 -15.70
C ALA A 110 -10.19 -13.17 -14.36
N GLY A 111 -9.52 -13.94 -13.49
CA GLY A 111 -9.98 -14.24 -12.13
C GLY A 111 -10.03 -12.96 -11.26
N ALA A 112 -8.98 -12.16 -11.30
CA ALA A 112 -8.90 -10.89 -10.55
C ALA A 112 -9.99 -9.90 -10.99
N VAL A 113 -10.28 -9.80 -12.29
CA VAL A 113 -11.38 -8.97 -12.81
C VAL A 113 -12.74 -9.41 -12.26
N ARG A 114 -13.01 -10.73 -12.25
CA ARG A 114 -14.25 -11.25 -11.67
C ARG A 114 -14.36 -10.96 -10.19
N GLU A 115 -13.28 -11.11 -9.44
CA GLU A 115 -13.23 -10.82 -8.00
C GLU A 115 -13.50 -9.33 -7.71
N LEU A 116 -12.85 -8.42 -8.44
CA LEU A 116 -13.06 -6.98 -8.32
C LEU A 116 -14.50 -6.58 -8.65
N ARG A 117 -15.07 -7.11 -9.74
CA ARG A 117 -16.47 -6.81 -10.13
C ARG A 117 -17.46 -7.31 -9.09
N ARG A 118 -17.28 -8.52 -8.54
CA ARG A 118 -18.12 -9.04 -7.44
C ARG A 118 -18.05 -8.18 -6.19
N ALA A 119 -16.87 -7.57 -5.94
CA ALA A 119 -16.66 -6.64 -4.84
C ALA A 119 -17.20 -5.23 -5.12
N GLY A 120 -17.80 -4.97 -6.31
CA GLY A 120 -18.43 -3.71 -6.69
C GLY A 120 -17.52 -2.69 -7.37
N TYR A 121 -16.31 -3.07 -7.76
CA TYR A 121 -15.38 -2.16 -8.44
C TYR A 121 -15.70 -2.02 -9.93
N PRO A 122 -15.76 -0.78 -10.47
CA PRO A 122 -15.75 -0.56 -11.91
C PRO A 122 -14.35 -0.88 -12.46
N VAL A 123 -14.24 -1.80 -13.40
CA VAL A 123 -12.97 -2.22 -13.98
C VAL A 123 -12.85 -1.72 -15.42
N GLY A 124 -12.18 -0.58 -15.59
CA GLY A 124 -11.89 0.05 -16.89
C GLY A 124 -10.58 -0.41 -17.53
N GLY A 125 -9.75 -1.16 -16.78
CA GLY A 125 -8.52 -1.77 -17.24
C GLY A 125 -7.77 -2.48 -16.12
N ILE A 126 -6.93 -3.45 -16.49
CA ILE A 126 -6.09 -4.17 -15.52
C ILE A 126 -4.76 -4.55 -16.18
N CYS A 127 -3.69 -4.44 -15.41
CA CYS A 127 -2.35 -4.86 -15.79
C CYS A 127 -1.69 -5.60 -14.63
N GLY A 128 -1.06 -6.73 -14.91
CA GLY A 128 -0.40 -7.58 -13.93
C GLY A 128 1.07 -7.80 -14.22
N ARG A 129 1.71 -8.53 -13.33
CA ARG A 129 3.12 -8.87 -13.41
C ARG A 129 3.35 -9.97 -14.46
N ARG A 130 4.28 -9.76 -15.38
CA ARG A 130 4.75 -10.77 -16.33
C ARG A 130 5.74 -11.72 -15.65
N THR A 131 5.89 -12.91 -16.18
CA THR A 131 6.90 -13.88 -15.72
C THR A 131 8.31 -13.26 -15.81
N GLY A 132 9.10 -13.41 -14.76
CA GLY A 132 10.47 -12.86 -14.69
C GLY A 132 10.56 -11.39 -14.27
N GLU A 133 9.46 -10.62 -14.25
CA GLU A 133 9.50 -9.23 -13.79
C GLU A 133 9.61 -9.14 -12.27
N SER A 134 10.36 -8.13 -11.78
CA SER A 134 10.26 -7.70 -10.39
C SER A 134 8.92 -7.01 -10.14
N LEU A 135 8.51 -6.93 -8.88
CA LEU A 135 7.27 -6.23 -8.52
C LEU A 135 7.35 -4.74 -8.90
N THR A 136 8.48 -4.10 -8.65
CA THR A 136 8.72 -2.70 -9.00
C THR A 136 8.64 -2.46 -10.51
N SER A 137 9.37 -3.27 -11.30
CA SER A 137 9.39 -3.12 -12.76
C SER A 137 8.01 -3.31 -13.37
N SER A 138 7.24 -4.32 -12.89
CA SER A 138 5.89 -4.56 -13.38
C SER A 138 4.94 -3.39 -13.09
N LYS A 139 5.01 -2.82 -11.86
CA LYS A 139 4.19 -1.68 -11.47
C LYS A 139 4.49 -0.44 -12.32
N GLN A 140 5.76 -0.15 -12.58
CA GLN A 140 6.16 0.96 -13.47
C GLN A 140 5.72 0.73 -14.92
N ARG A 141 5.97 -0.48 -15.47
CA ARG A 141 5.53 -0.82 -16.82
C ARG A 141 4.02 -0.65 -16.99
N CYS A 142 3.23 -1.17 -16.07
CA CYS A 142 1.78 -1.07 -16.13
C CYS A 142 1.29 0.39 -16.15
N ARG A 143 1.87 1.29 -15.36
CA ARG A 143 1.52 2.72 -15.43
C ARG A 143 1.89 3.33 -16.76
N ARG A 144 3.11 3.07 -17.28
CA ARG A 144 3.53 3.54 -18.61
C ARG A 144 2.61 3.03 -19.72
N GLU A 145 2.18 1.77 -19.66
CA GLU A 145 1.22 1.21 -20.63
C GLU A 145 -0.14 1.91 -20.60
N PHE A 146 -0.62 2.32 -19.41
CA PHE A 146 -1.84 3.13 -19.30
C PHE A 146 -1.63 4.54 -19.87
N VAL A 147 -0.52 5.20 -19.54
CA VAL A 147 -0.19 6.53 -20.09
C VAL A 147 -0.04 6.48 -21.62
N ALA A 148 0.59 5.45 -22.16
CA ALA A 148 0.73 5.25 -23.60
C ALA A 148 -0.63 5.06 -24.32
N LYS A 149 -1.68 4.69 -23.60
CA LYS A 149 -3.07 4.63 -24.10
C LYS A 149 -3.80 5.98 -24.02
N GLY A 150 -3.11 7.07 -23.69
CA GLY A 150 -3.68 8.39 -23.52
C GLY A 150 -4.34 8.62 -22.16
N TYR A 151 -4.03 7.82 -21.13
CA TYR A 151 -4.60 8.01 -19.79
C TYR A 151 -3.70 8.92 -18.94
N THR A 152 -4.30 9.89 -18.27
CA THR A 152 -3.65 10.71 -17.25
C THR A 152 -3.97 10.12 -15.88
N ILE A 153 -2.99 9.51 -15.24
CA ILE A 153 -3.18 8.91 -13.90
C ILE A 153 -3.14 10.02 -12.84
N ILE A 154 -4.31 10.53 -12.49
CA ILE A 154 -4.45 11.62 -11.52
C ILE A 154 -4.29 11.15 -10.08
N ALA A 155 -4.55 9.87 -9.79
CA ALA A 155 -4.35 9.28 -8.47
C ALA A 155 -3.81 7.86 -8.59
N ASN A 156 -2.81 7.54 -7.76
CA ASN A 156 -2.23 6.20 -7.63
C ASN A 156 -2.39 5.73 -6.18
N VAL A 157 -3.11 4.62 -5.99
CA VAL A 157 -3.45 4.07 -4.67
C VAL A 157 -2.81 2.71 -4.51
N GLY A 158 -2.09 2.50 -3.42
CA GLY A 158 -1.42 1.23 -3.12
C GLY A 158 -0.99 1.13 -1.67
N ASN A 159 -0.58 -0.06 -1.23
CA ASN A 159 -0.13 -0.29 0.13
C ASN A 159 1.39 -0.56 0.23
N ARG A 160 2.05 -0.93 -0.87
CA ARG A 160 3.49 -1.23 -0.90
C ARG A 160 4.30 -0.06 -1.46
N SER A 161 5.55 0.08 -1.03
CA SER A 161 6.47 1.06 -1.60
C SER A 161 6.66 0.86 -3.11
N THR A 162 6.65 -0.39 -3.58
CA THR A 162 6.75 -0.74 -5.01
C THR A 162 5.64 -0.16 -5.88
N ASP A 163 4.48 0.17 -5.31
CA ASP A 163 3.37 0.81 -6.03
C ASP A 163 3.71 2.24 -6.45
N PHE A 164 4.68 2.87 -5.79
CA PHE A 164 4.99 4.30 -5.93
C PHE A 164 6.36 4.59 -6.56
N VAL A 165 7.18 3.57 -6.81
CA VAL A 165 8.48 3.76 -7.46
C VAL A 165 8.30 4.26 -8.90
N GLY A 166 9.07 5.29 -9.27
CA GLY A 166 8.93 6.00 -10.55
C GLY A 166 7.82 7.04 -10.51
N LYS A 167 7.51 7.58 -11.71
CA LYS A 167 6.49 8.63 -11.91
C LYS A 167 5.28 8.05 -12.64
N ASP A 168 4.67 8.78 -13.54
CA ASP A 168 3.48 8.45 -14.31
C ASP A 168 2.18 8.51 -13.50
N TYR A 169 2.14 9.33 -12.45
CA TYR A 169 0.91 9.72 -11.71
C TYR A 169 1.11 11.07 -11.02
N GLU A 170 0.00 11.76 -10.74
CA GLU A 170 0.04 13.09 -10.12
C GLU A 170 0.05 13.00 -8.58
N ARG A 171 -0.85 12.23 -7.98
CA ARG A 171 -0.98 12.12 -6.52
C ARG A 171 -0.97 10.68 -6.03
N ALA A 172 -0.21 10.44 -4.95
CA ALA A 172 -0.14 9.16 -4.27
C ALA A 172 -1.09 9.12 -3.06
N PHE A 173 -1.79 7.98 -2.89
CA PHE A 173 -2.51 7.63 -1.67
C PHE A 173 -1.94 6.31 -1.14
N LYS A 174 -0.99 6.40 -0.20
CA LYS A 174 -0.29 5.25 0.34
C LYS A 174 -1.04 4.70 1.55
N LEU A 175 -1.60 3.51 1.39
CA LEU A 175 -2.31 2.78 2.43
C LEU A 175 -1.34 2.09 3.40
N PRO A 176 -1.78 1.78 4.63
CA PRO A 176 -0.95 1.11 5.61
C PRO A 176 -0.60 -0.32 5.18
N ASN A 177 0.66 -0.73 5.39
CA ASN A 177 1.15 -2.07 5.12
C ASN A 177 1.98 -2.66 6.27
N TYR A 178 2.17 -1.91 7.35
CA TYR A 178 2.80 -2.34 8.61
C TYR A 178 4.10 -3.14 8.41
N GLY A 179 5.06 -2.58 7.67
CA GLY A 179 6.33 -3.24 7.38
C GLY A 179 6.21 -4.47 6.47
N ASN A 180 5.34 -4.42 5.47
CA ASN A 180 5.03 -5.49 4.51
C ASN A 180 4.36 -6.74 5.12
N ARG A 181 3.74 -6.62 6.29
CA ARG A 181 3.10 -7.75 6.98
C ARG A 181 1.70 -8.08 6.50
N LEU A 182 1.13 -7.31 5.61
CA LEU A 182 -0.15 -7.63 4.97
C LEU A 182 -0.02 -8.49 3.70
N GLY A 183 1.18 -9.01 3.42
CA GLY A 183 1.43 -9.89 2.28
C GLY A 183 2.06 -9.21 1.09
#